data_531a9d0924fba0a454af809e01ea8938
#
_entry.id   531a9d0924fba0a454af809e01ea8938
#
_cell.length_a   1.000
_cell.length_b   1.000
_cell.length_c   1.000
_cell.angle_alpha   90.00
_cell.angle_beta   90.00
_cell.angle_gamma   90.00
#
_symmetry.space_group_name_H-M   'P 1'
#
loop_
_entity.id
_entity.type
_entity.pdbx_description
1 polymer ?
#
loop_
_entity_poly.entity_id
_entity_poly.type
_entity_poly.pdbx_seq_one_letter_code
_entity_poly.pdbx_strand_id
1 'polypeptide(L)'
;MSSAPKKLLSVIEFIEHAQYPAIYKALGFDVTTEWQVRKAVSLIRKMKPDVIVADFYFQSDFRDRLSNLESLLAATQLLADFRVLVFYEPANEHALARVRERMRIDAALPMPATEETIRAVLQEWL
;
A
#
# COMPACT_ATOMS: atom_id res chain seq x y z
N MET A 1 -8.82 -27.38 -6.71
CA MET A 1 -9.84 -26.33 -6.60
C MET A 1 -9.20 -24.97 -6.68
N SER A 2 -9.66 -24.19 -7.60
CA SER A 2 -9.19 -22.82 -7.69
C SER A 2 -9.93 -21.96 -6.67
N SER A 3 -9.21 -21.43 -5.71
CA SER A 3 -9.73 -20.37 -4.88
C SER A 3 -9.79 -19.08 -5.72
N ALA A 4 -10.69 -18.19 -5.37
CA ALA A 4 -10.74 -16.89 -6.00
C ALA A 4 -9.39 -16.17 -5.80
N PRO A 5 -8.91 -15.40 -6.79
CA PRO A 5 -7.67 -14.67 -6.65
C PRO A 5 -7.76 -13.67 -5.49
N LYS A 6 -6.65 -13.45 -4.83
CA LYS A 6 -6.59 -12.45 -3.76
C LYS A 6 -6.74 -11.07 -4.36
N LYS A 7 -7.44 -10.23 -3.65
CA LYS A 7 -7.69 -8.85 -4.06
C LYS A 7 -6.56 -7.94 -3.58
N LEU A 8 -5.99 -7.18 -4.50
CA LEU A 8 -4.96 -6.21 -4.20
C LEU A 8 -5.44 -4.82 -4.56
N LEU A 9 -5.43 -3.93 -3.59
CA LEU A 9 -5.74 -2.51 -3.79
C LEU A 9 -4.44 -1.72 -3.77
N SER A 10 -4.10 -1.07 -4.88
CA SER A 10 -2.91 -0.24 -5.01
C SER A 10 -3.31 1.23 -4.96
N VAL A 11 -2.88 1.92 -3.90
CA VAL A 11 -3.19 3.33 -3.67
C VAL A 11 -1.90 4.13 -3.72
N ILE A 12 -1.62 4.71 -4.86
CA ILE A 12 -0.44 5.57 -5.04
C ILE A 12 -0.93 7.00 -5.20
N GLU A 13 -0.73 7.80 -4.18
CA GLU A 13 -1.25 9.15 -4.11
C GLU A 13 -0.38 10.15 -4.87
N PHE A 14 0.93 10.04 -4.75
CA PHE A 14 1.85 10.98 -5.36
C PHE A 14 2.07 10.63 -6.83
N ILE A 15 1.74 11.56 -7.71
CA ILE A 15 1.72 11.32 -9.16
C ILE A 15 3.08 10.91 -9.74
N GLU A 16 4.16 11.33 -9.11
CA GLU A 16 5.51 10.96 -9.55
C GLU A 16 5.91 9.53 -9.15
N HIS A 17 5.17 8.93 -8.24
CA HIS A 17 5.39 7.55 -7.87
C HIS A 17 4.73 6.62 -8.88
N ALA A 18 5.38 5.52 -9.19
CA ALA A 18 4.86 4.59 -10.17
C ALA A 18 3.84 3.63 -9.54
N GLN A 19 2.83 3.29 -10.32
CA GLN A 19 1.98 2.13 -10.07
C GLN A 19 2.57 0.94 -10.83
N TYR A 20 2.37 -0.28 -10.32
CA TYR A 20 2.91 -1.49 -10.94
C TYR A 20 1.82 -2.54 -11.18
N PRO A 21 0.70 -2.17 -11.81
CA PRO A 21 -0.42 -3.12 -11.95
C PRO A 21 -0.08 -4.37 -12.75
N ALA A 22 0.80 -4.26 -13.73
CA ALA A 22 1.21 -5.40 -14.54
C ALA A 22 1.92 -6.46 -13.69
N ILE A 23 2.76 -6.04 -12.75
CA ILE A 23 3.47 -6.96 -11.84
C ILE A 23 2.46 -7.70 -10.96
N TYR A 24 1.52 -6.98 -10.39
CA TYR A 24 0.51 -7.55 -9.50
C TYR A 24 -0.40 -8.53 -10.23
N LYS A 25 -0.81 -8.17 -11.44
CA LYS A 25 -1.63 -9.07 -12.27
C LYS A 25 -0.87 -10.33 -12.68
N ALA A 26 0.41 -10.18 -13.00
CA ALA A 26 1.26 -11.31 -13.37
C ALA A 26 1.42 -12.29 -12.22
N LEU A 27 1.37 -11.82 -10.98
CA LEU A 27 1.41 -12.67 -9.79
C LEU A 27 0.08 -13.36 -9.48
N GLY A 28 -0.99 -12.99 -10.16
CA GLY A 28 -2.30 -13.61 -9.98
C GLY A 28 -3.27 -12.84 -9.10
N PHE A 29 -2.96 -11.61 -8.74
CA PHE A 29 -3.88 -10.79 -7.95
C PHE A 29 -4.99 -10.20 -8.83
N ASP A 30 -6.15 -10.02 -8.21
CA ASP A 30 -7.23 -9.20 -8.76
C ASP A 30 -6.94 -7.76 -8.32
N VAL A 31 -6.52 -6.92 -9.26
CA VAL A 31 -5.92 -5.61 -8.97
C VAL A 31 -6.90 -4.47 -9.18
N THR A 32 -7.01 -3.62 -8.19
CA THR A 32 -7.69 -2.33 -8.29
C THR A 32 -6.68 -1.23 -7.98
N THR A 33 -6.61 -0.22 -8.81
CA THR A 33 -5.72 0.93 -8.60
C THR A 33 -6.53 2.17 -8.27
N GLU A 34 -5.99 2.99 -7.39
CA GLU A 34 -6.62 4.24 -6.99
C GLU A 34 -5.55 5.27 -6.67
N TRP A 35 -5.81 6.52 -7.01
CA TRP A 35 -4.89 7.63 -6.77
C TRP A 35 -5.30 8.52 -5.60
N GLN A 36 -6.53 8.39 -5.12
CA GLN A 36 -7.06 9.21 -4.04
C GLN A 36 -7.34 8.38 -2.81
N VAL A 37 -6.74 8.76 -1.68
CA VAL A 37 -6.94 8.05 -0.42
C VAL A 37 -8.41 8.04 -0.01
N ARG A 38 -9.13 9.14 -0.22
CA ARG A 38 -10.54 9.23 0.13
C ARG A 38 -11.37 8.14 -0.55
N LYS A 39 -11.13 7.94 -1.86
CA LYS A 39 -11.82 6.87 -2.61
C LYS A 39 -11.35 5.49 -2.19
N ALA A 40 -10.06 5.36 -1.88
CA ALA A 40 -9.49 4.10 -1.43
C ALA A 40 -10.10 3.62 -0.11
N VAL A 41 -10.37 4.53 0.81
CA VAL A 41 -11.04 4.19 2.08
C VAL A 41 -12.40 3.56 1.82
N SER A 42 -13.18 4.10 0.89
CA SER A 42 -14.46 3.52 0.49
C SER A 42 -14.28 2.14 -0.16
N LEU A 43 -13.26 2.00 -1.00
CA LEU A 43 -12.96 0.72 -1.66
C LEU A 43 -12.57 -0.36 -0.66
N ILE A 44 -11.83 -0.01 0.38
CA ILE A 44 -11.46 -0.97 1.43
C ILE A 44 -12.70 -1.59 2.06
N ARG A 45 -13.70 -0.77 2.33
CA ARG A 45 -14.95 -1.24 2.93
C ARG A 45 -15.75 -2.15 1.99
N LYS A 46 -15.73 -1.85 0.71
CA LYS A 46 -16.52 -2.58 -0.28
C LYS A 46 -15.86 -3.88 -0.71
N MET A 47 -14.57 -3.83 -1.04
CA MET A 47 -13.89 -4.97 -1.63
C MET A 47 -13.17 -5.85 -0.61
N LYS A 48 -12.89 -5.34 0.57
CA LYS A 48 -12.14 -6.04 1.62
C LYS A 48 -10.87 -6.67 1.04
N PRO A 49 -9.89 -5.86 0.63
CA PRO A 49 -8.70 -6.37 -0.04
C PRO A 49 -7.86 -7.25 0.89
N ASP A 50 -7.20 -8.23 0.28
CA ASP A 50 -6.26 -9.10 0.99
C ASP A 50 -4.89 -8.44 1.10
N VAL A 51 -4.55 -7.59 0.13
CA VAL A 51 -3.28 -6.85 0.09
C VAL A 51 -3.56 -5.39 -0.24
N ILE A 52 -2.93 -4.50 0.51
CA ILE A 52 -2.97 -3.06 0.25
C ILE A 52 -1.54 -2.62 -0.04
N VAL A 53 -1.36 -1.97 -1.19
CA VAL A 53 -0.10 -1.35 -1.56
C VAL A 53 -0.31 0.15 -1.55
N ALA A 54 0.56 0.87 -0.87
CA ALA A 54 0.43 2.31 -0.74
C ALA A 54 1.79 2.98 -0.85
N ASP A 55 1.80 4.28 -1.13
CA ASP A 55 3.02 5.08 -1.06
C ASP A 55 2.99 5.95 0.20
N PHE A 56 4.17 6.25 0.71
CA PHE A 56 4.33 7.20 1.79
C PHE A 56 4.84 8.51 1.20
N TYR A 57 3.95 9.49 1.16
CA TYR A 57 4.25 10.82 0.68
C TYR A 57 4.21 11.79 1.86
N PHE A 58 5.37 12.31 2.23
CA PHE A 58 5.50 13.20 3.37
C PHE A 58 5.85 14.61 2.90
N GLN A 59 5.01 15.58 3.28
CA GLN A 59 5.28 17.00 3.04
C GLN A 59 5.55 17.69 4.36
N SER A 60 6.79 18.09 4.57
CA SER A 60 7.21 18.78 5.79
C SER A 60 6.59 20.17 5.95
N ASP A 61 6.06 20.73 4.87
CA ASP A 61 5.47 22.07 4.88
C ASP A 61 4.08 22.12 5.53
N PHE A 62 3.46 20.98 5.74
CA PHE A 62 2.17 20.91 6.40
C PHE A 62 2.35 20.44 7.84
N ARG A 63 2.30 21.39 8.75
CA ARG A 63 2.60 21.17 10.17
C ARG A 63 1.76 20.09 10.84
N ASP A 64 0.54 19.89 10.40
CA ASP A 64 -0.41 19.02 11.07
C ASP A 64 -0.76 17.77 10.27
N ARG A 65 -0.12 17.56 9.11
CA ARG A 65 -0.38 16.39 8.29
C ARG A 65 0.84 15.50 8.24
N LEU A 66 0.76 14.45 9.00
CA LEU A 66 1.44 13.24 8.62
C LEU A 66 0.82 12.80 7.29
N SER A 67 1.42 11.91 6.60
CA SER A 67 0.95 11.45 5.30
C SER A 67 -0.51 10.94 5.37
N ASN A 68 -1.23 10.99 4.25
CA ASN A 68 -2.54 10.37 4.12
C ASN A 68 -2.51 8.85 4.32
N LEU A 69 -1.33 8.27 4.37
CA LEU A 69 -1.14 6.87 4.69
C LEU A 69 -1.81 6.49 6.01
N GLU A 70 -1.71 7.35 7.02
CA GLU A 70 -2.35 7.05 8.32
C GLU A 70 -3.86 6.94 8.20
N SER A 71 -4.48 7.82 7.41
CA SER A 71 -5.92 7.75 7.16
C SER A 71 -6.30 6.46 6.44
N LEU A 72 -5.50 6.05 5.47
CA LEU A 72 -5.71 4.82 4.74
C LEU A 72 -5.60 3.60 5.67
N LEU A 73 -4.54 3.56 6.48
CA LEU A 73 -4.30 2.44 7.39
C LEU A 73 -5.34 2.38 8.50
N ALA A 74 -5.87 3.51 8.94
CA ALA A 74 -6.95 3.51 9.92
C ALA A 74 -8.18 2.78 9.40
N ALA A 75 -8.45 2.88 8.10
CA ALA A 75 -9.57 2.18 7.48
C ALA A 75 -9.39 0.65 7.48
N THR A 76 -8.15 0.17 7.57
CA THR A 76 -7.87 -1.27 7.56
C THR A 76 -8.22 -1.96 8.88
N GLN A 77 -8.49 -1.20 9.94
CA GLN A 77 -8.83 -1.79 11.23
C GLN A 77 -10.09 -2.66 11.19
N LEU A 78 -10.92 -2.46 10.18
CA LEU A 78 -12.13 -3.26 9.97
C LEU A 78 -11.86 -4.57 9.24
N LEU A 79 -10.64 -4.78 8.76
CA LEU A 79 -10.27 -5.98 8.02
C LEU A 79 -9.74 -7.05 8.98
N ALA A 80 -10.15 -8.29 8.75
CA ALA A 80 -9.74 -9.41 9.61
C ALA A 80 -8.36 -9.94 9.23
N ASP A 81 -8.09 -10.08 7.93
CA ASP A 81 -6.86 -10.67 7.44
C ASP A 81 -6.39 -9.92 6.20
N PHE A 82 -5.23 -9.27 6.31
CA PHE A 82 -4.70 -8.46 5.22
C PHE A 82 -3.20 -8.24 5.41
N ARG A 83 -2.54 -7.82 4.32
CA ARG A 83 -1.13 -7.43 4.34
C ARG A 83 -0.97 -6.04 3.74
N VAL A 84 0.01 -5.30 4.21
CA VAL A 84 0.28 -3.94 3.74
C VAL A 84 1.73 -3.81 3.28
N LEU A 85 1.89 -3.35 2.04
CA LEU A 85 3.19 -2.99 1.45
C LEU A 85 3.21 -1.48 1.22
N VAL A 86 4.25 -0.81 1.69
CA VAL A 86 4.40 0.64 1.50
C VAL A 86 5.68 0.94 0.74
N PHE A 87 5.55 1.76 -0.30
CA PHE A 87 6.70 2.34 -0.99
C PHE A 87 7.03 3.70 -0.38
N TYR A 88 8.30 3.99 -0.19
CA TYR A 88 8.71 5.25 0.41
C TYR A 88 9.99 5.78 -0.22
N GLU A 89 10.17 7.09 -0.16
CA GLU A 89 11.44 7.68 -0.54
C GLU A 89 12.44 7.53 0.61
N PRO A 90 13.69 7.13 0.34
CA PRO A 90 14.68 6.89 1.40
C PRO A 90 14.86 8.07 2.35
N ALA A 91 14.71 9.30 1.85
CA ALA A 91 14.81 10.50 2.68
C ALA A 91 13.74 10.55 3.79
N ASN A 92 12.63 9.83 3.62
CA ASN A 92 11.50 9.83 4.55
C ASN A 92 11.47 8.61 5.48
N GLU A 93 12.55 7.84 5.52
CA GLU A 93 12.59 6.61 6.29
C GLU A 93 12.24 6.79 7.77
N HIS A 94 12.77 7.85 8.39
CA HIS A 94 12.48 8.12 9.80
C HIS A 94 11.02 8.44 10.06
N ALA A 95 10.40 9.20 9.17
CA ALA A 95 8.99 9.54 9.29
C ALA A 95 8.12 8.29 9.13
N LEU A 96 8.47 7.41 8.19
CA LEU A 96 7.76 6.15 8.00
C LEU A 96 7.90 5.23 9.22
N ALA A 97 9.09 5.19 9.83
CA ALA A 97 9.32 4.38 11.02
C ALA A 97 8.37 4.76 12.16
N ARG A 98 8.08 6.04 12.31
CA ARG A 98 7.12 6.52 13.32
C ARG A 98 5.69 6.04 13.04
N VAL A 99 5.29 6.03 11.79
CA VAL A 99 3.98 5.51 11.39
C VAL A 99 3.92 4.01 11.70
N ARG A 100 4.99 3.30 11.39
CA ARG A 100 5.10 1.86 11.55
C ARG A 100 5.03 1.41 13.02
N GLU A 101 5.43 2.27 13.95
CA GLU A 101 5.28 2.02 15.38
C GLU A 101 3.83 1.97 15.83
N ARG A 102 2.95 2.67 15.14
CA ARG A 102 1.55 2.82 15.52
C ARG A 102 0.59 2.04 14.65
N MET A 103 0.98 1.74 13.43
CA MET A 103 0.09 1.13 12.44
C MET A 103 0.78 -0.04 11.76
N ARG A 104 -0.01 -1.01 11.35
CA ARG A 104 0.50 -2.22 10.73
C ARG A 104 1.00 -1.95 9.32
N ILE A 105 2.29 -2.18 9.09
CA ILE A 105 2.92 -2.21 7.79
C ILE A 105 3.74 -3.49 7.74
N ASP A 106 3.37 -4.42 6.87
CA ASP A 106 4.03 -5.73 6.81
C ASP A 106 5.36 -5.67 6.08
N ALA A 107 5.47 -4.82 5.06
CA ALA A 107 6.71 -4.61 4.34
C ALA A 107 6.80 -3.18 3.83
N ALA A 108 8.01 -2.67 3.73
CA ALA A 108 8.28 -1.34 3.19
C ALA A 108 9.45 -1.43 2.23
N LEU A 109 9.31 -0.85 1.04
CA LEU A 109 10.35 -0.87 0.02
C LEU A 109 10.76 0.55 -0.36
N PRO A 110 12.06 0.85 -0.34
CA PRO A 110 12.53 2.16 -0.80
C PRO A 110 12.37 2.31 -2.30
N MET A 111 12.02 3.48 -2.74
CA MET A 111 11.89 3.78 -4.17
C MET A 111 13.21 4.29 -4.74
N PRO A 112 13.49 4.00 -6.00
CA PRO A 112 12.68 3.16 -6.90
C PRO A 112 12.78 1.67 -6.57
N ALA A 113 11.65 1.00 -6.55
CA ALA A 113 11.61 -0.43 -6.30
C ALA A 113 11.75 -1.20 -7.62
N THR A 114 12.39 -2.36 -7.57
CA THR A 114 12.53 -3.21 -8.75
C THR A 114 11.41 -4.25 -8.79
N GLU A 115 11.16 -4.79 -9.98
CA GLU A 115 10.19 -5.87 -10.12
C GLU A 115 10.56 -7.05 -9.23
N GLU A 116 11.84 -7.39 -9.13
CA GLU A 116 12.34 -8.48 -8.29
C GLU A 116 11.97 -8.30 -6.82
N THR A 117 12.21 -7.10 -6.27
CA THR A 117 11.93 -6.85 -4.86
C THR A 117 10.43 -6.85 -4.57
N ILE A 118 9.65 -6.31 -5.50
CA ILE A 118 8.18 -6.33 -5.37
C ILE A 118 7.65 -7.75 -5.40
N ARG A 119 8.12 -8.57 -6.34
CA ARG A 119 7.72 -9.97 -6.44
C ARG A 119 8.11 -10.78 -5.21
N ALA A 120 9.32 -10.55 -4.69
CA ALA A 120 9.79 -11.27 -3.52
C ALA A 120 8.89 -11.07 -2.31
N VAL A 121 8.41 -9.84 -2.10
CA VAL A 121 7.49 -9.55 -1.01
C VAL A 121 6.12 -10.17 -1.24
N LEU A 122 5.54 -9.93 -2.42
CA LEU A 122 4.16 -10.30 -2.68
C LEU A 122 3.96 -11.81 -2.86
N GLN A 123 4.96 -12.53 -3.34
CA GLN A 123 4.87 -13.99 -3.47
C GLN A 123 4.65 -14.68 -2.14
N GLU A 124 5.19 -14.13 -1.06
CA GLU A 124 4.97 -14.68 0.28
C GLU A 124 3.52 -14.51 0.75
N TRP A 125 2.79 -13.61 0.13
CA TRP A 125 1.42 -13.27 0.54
C TRP A 125 0.35 -13.90 -0.35
N LEU A 126 0.77 -14.67 -1.34
CA LEU A 126 -0.17 -15.37 -2.24
C LEU A 126 -0.88 -16.54 -1.56
#